data_cd1fdacabe27711ab649ce30bfb45317
#
_entry.id   cd1fdacabe27711ab649ce30bfb45317
#
_cell.length_a   1.000
_cell.length_b   1.000
_cell.length_c   1.000
_cell.angle_alpha   90.00
_cell.angle_beta   90.00
_cell.angle_gamma   90.00
#
_symmetry.space_group_name_H-M   'P 1'
#
loop_
_entity.id
_entity.type
_entity.pdbx_description
1 polymer ?
#
loop_
_entity_poly.entity_id
_entity_poly.type
_entity_poly.pdbx_seq_one_letter_code
_entity_poly.pdbx_strand_id
1 'polypeptide(L)'
;MKKIAVILLALLSICALRAQTKAGYPMYYEVHDGDTVYFDTLEPIWVFPRGRGFKRGGDWRKEYRLVYNFNKVYPYALVGRKLMAQVDSTIAADVTRRSQRTQYINQVEKELLRLFTQDIKHMTISQGFVLMRLIDRECGMSPYEIIREYENTFAANFWQMVAKLFSHDLKARYQPNGSDAKIEELVHIWDSGDWDSFYYSIFWEAPAKTVIKADRLQSEVKKNTPKKSSRNKR
;
A
#
# COMPACT_ATOMS: atom_id res chain seq x y z
N MET A 1 -58.77 -21.87 0.98
CA MET A 1 -58.62 -21.08 -0.22
C MET A 1 -58.12 -19.67 0.08
N LYS A 2 -58.72 -18.90 1.02
CA LYS A 2 -58.25 -17.50 1.31
C LYS A 2 -56.80 -17.39 1.75
N LYS A 3 -56.26 -18.33 2.56
CA LYS A 3 -54.87 -18.31 3.02
C LYS A 3 -53.86 -18.56 1.89
N ILE A 4 -54.19 -19.39 0.93
CA ILE A 4 -53.33 -19.68 -0.23
C ILE A 4 -53.27 -18.46 -1.16
N ALA A 5 -54.39 -17.75 -1.34
CA ALA A 5 -54.44 -16.51 -2.16
C ALA A 5 -53.56 -15.40 -1.54
N VAL A 6 -53.55 -15.25 -0.20
CA VAL A 6 -52.68 -14.26 0.48
C VAL A 6 -51.18 -14.59 0.34
N ILE A 7 -50.83 -15.87 0.40
CA ILE A 7 -49.44 -16.30 0.20
C ILE A 7 -49.01 -16.07 -1.25
N LEU A 8 -49.85 -16.33 -2.24
CA LEU A 8 -49.59 -16.09 -3.64
C LEU A 8 -49.42 -14.59 -3.94
N LEU A 9 -50.28 -13.75 -3.33
CA LEU A 9 -50.18 -12.29 -3.47
C LEU A 9 -48.90 -11.75 -2.80
N ALA A 10 -48.48 -12.28 -1.66
CA ALA A 10 -47.22 -11.92 -1.03
C ALA A 10 -45.97 -12.36 -1.82
N LEU A 11 -46.02 -13.52 -2.48
CA LEU A 11 -44.96 -13.97 -3.38
C LEU A 11 -44.87 -13.14 -4.66
N LEU A 12 -45.99 -12.70 -5.22
CA LEU A 12 -46.01 -11.78 -6.36
C LEU A 12 -45.43 -10.41 -6.01
N SER A 13 -45.73 -9.88 -4.83
CA SER A 13 -45.16 -8.58 -4.41
C SER A 13 -43.63 -8.64 -4.19
N ILE A 14 -43.08 -9.78 -3.78
CA ILE A 14 -41.59 -9.98 -3.61
C ILE A 14 -40.90 -10.04 -4.99
N CYS A 15 -41.55 -10.62 -6.01
CA CYS A 15 -41.04 -10.62 -7.38
C CYS A 15 -41.07 -9.22 -8.03
N ALA A 16 -42.03 -8.39 -7.72
CA ALA A 16 -42.13 -7.01 -8.25
C ALA A 16 -41.02 -6.09 -7.66
N LEU A 17 -40.52 -6.36 -6.45
CA LEU A 17 -39.43 -5.58 -5.85
C LEU A 17 -38.04 -5.85 -6.47
N ARG A 18 -37.88 -6.90 -7.29
CA ARG A 18 -36.63 -7.20 -7.98
C ARG A 18 -36.52 -6.61 -9.39
N ALA A 19 -37.56 -5.98 -9.88
CA ALA A 19 -37.54 -5.20 -11.14
C ALA A 19 -37.07 -3.77 -10.89
N GLN A 20 -36.01 -3.59 -10.09
CA GLN A 20 -35.26 -2.32 -10.08
C GLN A 20 -34.47 -2.31 -11.41
N THR A 21 -34.97 -1.57 -12.36
CA THR A 21 -34.25 -1.16 -13.55
C THR A 21 -32.86 -0.64 -13.12
N LYS A 22 -31.79 -1.21 -13.67
CA LYS A 22 -30.47 -0.61 -13.59
C LYS A 22 -30.66 0.85 -13.96
N ALA A 23 -30.35 1.76 -13.01
CA ALA A 23 -30.32 3.17 -13.30
C ALA A 23 -29.42 3.35 -14.54
N GLY A 24 -29.99 3.88 -15.61
CA GLY A 24 -29.21 4.20 -16.79
C GLY A 24 -28.11 5.19 -16.41
N TYR A 25 -26.96 5.07 -17.01
CA TYR A 25 -25.89 6.05 -16.82
C TYR A 25 -26.38 7.41 -17.31
N PRO A 26 -26.15 8.51 -16.56
CA PRO A 26 -26.47 9.84 -17.05
C PRO A 26 -25.60 10.10 -18.27
N MET A 27 -26.23 10.28 -19.41
CA MET A 27 -25.56 10.61 -20.66
C MET A 27 -25.80 12.10 -20.94
N TYR A 28 -24.71 12.84 -21.13
CA TYR A 28 -24.78 14.25 -21.49
C TYR A 28 -25.11 14.35 -22.99
N TYR A 29 -25.93 15.32 -23.35
CA TYR A 29 -26.24 15.60 -24.77
C TYR A 29 -26.21 17.10 -25.05
N GLU A 30 -25.83 17.45 -26.23
CA GLU A 30 -25.87 18.81 -26.75
C GLU A 30 -26.62 18.81 -28.10
N VAL A 31 -27.40 19.85 -28.36
CA VAL A 31 -28.16 19.97 -29.62
C VAL A 31 -27.44 20.99 -30.50
N HIS A 32 -26.88 20.53 -31.64
CA HIS A 32 -26.27 21.35 -32.66
C HIS A 32 -27.09 21.28 -33.94
N ASP A 33 -27.53 22.42 -34.43
CA ASP A 33 -28.28 22.56 -35.70
C ASP A 33 -29.50 21.60 -35.84
N GLY A 34 -30.12 21.27 -34.70
CA GLY A 34 -31.29 20.37 -34.67
C GLY A 34 -30.92 18.89 -34.49
N ASP A 35 -29.65 18.53 -34.55
CA ASP A 35 -29.17 17.18 -34.26
C ASP A 35 -28.72 17.04 -32.81
N THR A 36 -29.08 15.91 -32.19
CA THR A 36 -28.69 15.61 -30.80
C THR A 36 -27.40 14.79 -30.78
N VAL A 37 -26.34 15.39 -30.24
CA VAL A 37 -25.03 14.73 -30.04
C VAL A 37 -24.93 14.29 -28.60
N TYR A 38 -24.66 13.01 -28.38
CA TYR A 38 -24.46 12.44 -27.05
C TYR A 38 -23.00 12.41 -26.72
N PHE A 39 -22.66 12.84 -25.48
CA PHE A 39 -21.30 12.82 -24.94
C PHE A 39 -21.24 11.85 -23.77
N ASP A 40 -20.20 11.04 -23.76
CA ASP A 40 -19.84 10.24 -22.61
C ASP A 40 -18.41 10.58 -22.19
N THR A 41 -18.19 10.75 -20.89
CA THR A 41 -16.85 10.94 -20.33
C THR A 41 -16.23 9.57 -20.13
N LEU A 42 -15.27 9.24 -20.95
CA LEU A 42 -14.43 8.07 -20.72
C LEU A 42 -13.48 8.35 -19.54
N GLU A 43 -13.34 7.38 -18.67
CA GLU A 43 -12.30 7.46 -17.65
C GLU A 43 -10.93 7.66 -18.31
N PRO A 44 -10.05 8.50 -17.76
CA PRO A 44 -8.74 8.71 -18.32
C PRO A 44 -7.98 7.37 -18.37
N ILE A 45 -7.56 6.98 -19.55
CA ILE A 45 -6.71 5.81 -19.75
C ILE A 45 -5.28 6.27 -19.99
N TRP A 46 -4.35 5.64 -19.29
CA TRP A 46 -2.94 5.88 -19.53
C TRP A 46 -2.54 5.25 -20.86
N VAL A 47 -2.19 6.10 -21.83
CA VAL A 47 -1.67 5.63 -23.12
C VAL A 47 -0.15 5.70 -23.07
N PHE A 48 0.48 4.54 -22.93
CA PHE A 48 1.92 4.47 -23.16
C PHE A 48 2.19 4.61 -24.65
N PRO A 49 3.10 5.53 -25.04
CA PRO A 49 3.49 5.62 -26.43
C PRO A 49 4.11 4.29 -26.86
N ARG A 50 3.35 3.45 -27.52
CA ARG A 50 3.89 2.40 -28.39
C ARG A 50 4.55 3.03 -29.61
N GLY A 51 5.22 4.19 -29.37
CA GLY A 51 5.87 4.95 -30.41
C GLY A 51 7.05 4.21 -30.98
N ARG A 52 7.31 4.45 -32.24
CA ARG A 52 8.49 3.98 -33.01
C ARG A 52 9.86 4.26 -32.34
N GLY A 53 9.90 4.89 -31.18
CA GLY A 53 11.10 5.16 -30.37
C GLY A 53 11.30 4.21 -29.20
N PHE A 54 10.31 3.44 -28.75
CA PHE A 54 10.55 2.35 -27.81
C PHE A 54 11.25 1.22 -28.56
N LYS A 55 12.56 1.37 -28.72
CA LYS A 55 13.40 0.24 -29.09
C LYS A 55 13.02 -0.87 -28.13
N ARG A 56 12.66 -2.05 -28.63
CA ARG A 56 12.51 -3.31 -27.89
C ARG A 56 13.83 -3.68 -27.19
N GLY A 57 14.44 -2.73 -26.48
CA GLY A 57 15.71 -2.79 -25.78
C GLY A 57 15.51 -2.97 -24.29
N GLY A 58 16.61 -3.16 -23.58
CA GLY A 58 16.65 -3.44 -22.15
C GLY A 58 15.88 -2.48 -21.24
N ASP A 59 15.57 -1.25 -21.70
CA ASP A 59 14.91 -0.24 -20.89
C ASP A 59 13.42 -0.51 -20.67
N TRP A 60 12.70 -0.99 -21.68
CA TRP A 60 11.30 -1.40 -21.53
C TRP A 60 11.14 -2.53 -20.50
N ARG A 61 12.04 -3.52 -20.53
CA ARG A 61 12.02 -4.62 -19.57
C ARG A 61 12.30 -4.16 -18.15
N LYS A 62 13.14 -3.14 -17.99
CA LYS A 62 13.43 -2.54 -16.68
C LYS A 62 12.22 -1.81 -16.13
N GLU A 63 11.54 -1.01 -16.95
CA GLU A 63 10.32 -0.28 -16.56
C GLU A 63 9.18 -1.22 -16.22
N TYR A 64 8.90 -2.19 -17.07
CA TYR A 64 7.91 -3.25 -16.83
C TYR A 64 8.17 -3.96 -15.48
N ARG A 65 9.43 -4.33 -15.24
CA ARG A 65 9.85 -4.96 -13.99
C ARG A 65 9.71 -4.01 -12.80
N LEU A 66 10.00 -2.73 -12.99
CA LEU A 66 9.87 -1.71 -11.94
C LEU A 66 8.41 -1.57 -11.52
N VAL A 67 7.47 -1.41 -12.46
CA VAL A 67 6.04 -1.30 -12.18
C VAL A 67 5.52 -2.54 -11.46
N TYR A 68 5.89 -3.73 -11.92
CA TYR A 68 5.53 -4.99 -11.26
C TYR A 68 6.06 -5.07 -9.83
N ASN A 69 7.34 -4.74 -9.63
CA ASN A 69 7.96 -4.75 -8.31
C ASN A 69 7.33 -3.71 -7.39
N PHE A 70 7.08 -2.50 -7.90
CA PHE A 70 6.41 -1.43 -7.16
C PHE A 70 5.05 -1.87 -6.64
N ASN A 71 4.18 -2.39 -7.51
CA ASN A 71 2.86 -2.90 -7.11
C ASN A 71 2.94 -3.91 -5.96
N LYS A 72 3.97 -4.76 -6.00
CA LYS A 72 4.15 -5.81 -4.98
C LYS A 72 4.67 -5.27 -3.65
N VAL A 73 5.54 -4.25 -3.66
CA VAL A 73 6.26 -3.84 -2.45
C VAL A 73 5.77 -2.52 -1.84
N TYR A 74 5.14 -1.64 -2.61
CA TYR A 74 4.70 -0.35 -2.10
C TYR A 74 3.72 -0.44 -0.91
N PRO A 75 2.76 -1.37 -0.89
CA PRO A 75 1.91 -1.57 0.28
C PRO A 75 2.68 -1.84 1.58
N TYR A 76 3.85 -2.50 1.53
CA TYR A 76 4.69 -2.71 2.71
C TYR A 76 5.34 -1.41 3.20
N ALA A 77 5.78 -0.53 2.30
CA ALA A 77 6.32 0.77 2.67
C ALA A 77 5.24 1.65 3.35
N LEU A 78 4.00 1.64 2.83
CA LEU A 78 2.87 2.36 3.44
C LEU A 78 2.54 1.83 4.85
N VAL A 79 2.62 0.53 5.06
CA VAL A 79 2.46 -0.07 6.40
C VAL A 79 3.61 0.36 7.31
N GLY A 80 4.84 0.38 6.80
CA GLY A 80 6.02 0.88 7.51
C GLY A 80 5.83 2.30 8.00
N ARG A 81 5.39 3.22 7.13
CA ARG A 81 5.08 4.62 7.48
C ARG A 81 4.06 4.72 8.62
N LYS A 82 2.94 4.00 8.50
CA LYS A 82 1.89 4.01 9.54
C LYS A 82 2.42 3.49 10.87
N LEU A 83 3.21 2.44 10.84
CA LEU A 83 3.79 1.85 12.03
C LEU A 83 4.79 2.79 12.70
N MET A 84 5.69 3.42 11.94
CA MET A 84 6.65 4.41 12.45
C MET A 84 5.92 5.55 13.16
N ALA A 85 4.94 6.15 12.50
CA ALA A 85 4.13 7.23 13.08
C ALA A 85 3.43 6.79 14.39
N GLN A 86 2.94 5.55 14.46
CA GLN A 86 2.32 5.01 15.66
C GLN A 86 3.34 4.78 16.79
N VAL A 87 4.52 4.26 16.47
CA VAL A 87 5.59 4.03 17.45
C VAL A 87 6.06 5.35 18.04
N ASP A 88 6.34 6.35 17.19
CA ASP A 88 6.80 7.66 17.62
C ASP A 88 5.75 8.37 18.49
N SER A 89 4.48 8.34 18.07
CA SER A 89 3.40 8.92 18.85
C SER A 89 3.22 8.25 20.21
N THR A 90 3.34 6.92 20.29
CA THR A 90 3.25 6.16 21.54
C THR A 90 4.44 6.47 22.45
N ILE A 91 5.65 6.53 21.90
CA ILE A 91 6.84 6.88 22.68
C ILE A 91 6.71 8.29 23.25
N ALA A 92 6.26 9.25 22.46
CA ALA A 92 6.09 10.63 22.89
C ALA A 92 5.01 10.79 23.97
N ALA A 93 3.90 10.03 23.89
CA ALA A 93 2.76 10.20 24.78
C ALA A 93 2.89 9.41 26.11
N ASP A 94 3.38 8.18 26.06
CA ASP A 94 3.21 7.20 27.13
C ASP A 94 4.52 6.65 27.70
N VAL A 95 5.68 6.91 27.06
CA VAL A 95 6.95 6.30 27.43
C VAL A 95 7.89 7.34 28.04
N THR A 96 7.88 7.45 29.36
CA THR A 96 8.73 8.40 30.09
C THR A 96 10.10 7.83 30.50
N ARG A 97 10.25 6.50 30.56
CA ARG A 97 11.49 5.84 31.02
C ARG A 97 12.18 5.12 29.86
N ARG A 98 13.51 5.21 29.83
CA ARG A 98 14.34 4.55 28.81
C ARG A 98 14.09 3.03 28.73
N SER A 99 13.93 2.36 29.88
CA SER A 99 13.64 0.92 29.92
C SER A 99 12.31 0.55 29.29
N GLN A 100 11.28 1.38 29.48
CA GLN A 100 9.98 1.19 28.87
C GLN A 100 10.03 1.39 27.35
N ARG A 101 10.79 2.39 26.88
CA ARG A 101 11.05 2.61 25.44
C ARG A 101 11.69 1.37 24.82
N THR A 102 12.73 0.85 25.41
CA THR A 102 13.42 -0.35 24.92
C THR A 102 12.46 -1.56 24.87
N GLN A 103 11.70 -1.82 25.94
CA GLN A 103 10.73 -2.92 25.96
C GLN A 103 9.67 -2.77 24.85
N TYR A 104 9.13 -1.57 24.67
CA TYR A 104 8.11 -1.33 23.66
C TYR A 104 8.67 -1.53 22.25
N ILE A 105 9.85 -0.98 21.93
CA ILE A 105 10.52 -1.16 20.65
C ILE A 105 10.80 -2.65 20.38
N ASN A 106 11.28 -3.40 21.37
CA ASN A 106 11.53 -4.84 21.26
C ASN A 106 10.26 -5.63 20.90
N GLN A 107 9.13 -5.26 21.49
CA GLN A 107 7.86 -5.91 21.20
C GLN A 107 7.38 -5.59 19.78
N VAL A 108 7.47 -4.34 19.35
CA VAL A 108 7.11 -3.92 17.99
C VAL A 108 7.99 -4.63 16.96
N GLU A 109 9.29 -4.67 17.17
CA GLU A 109 10.24 -5.36 16.31
C GLU A 109 9.92 -6.86 16.20
N LYS A 110 9.67 -7.52 17.32
CA LYS A 110 9.30 -8.95 17.34
C LYS A 110 8.05 -9.22 16.50
N GLU A 111 7.02 -8.39 16.64
CA GLU A 111 5.79 -8.55 15.85
C GLU A 111 5.99 -8.24 14.37
N LEU A 112 6.78 -7.22 14.03
CA LEU A 112 7.19 -6.93 12.66
C LEU A 112 7.86 -8.14 12.02
N LEU A 113 8.86 -8.70 12.70
CA LEU A 113 9.59 -9.86 12.20
C LEU A 113 8.67 -11.07 12.03
N ARG A 114 7.79 -11.32 12.99
CA ARG A 114 6.83 -12.42 12.92
C ARG A 114 5.91 -12.32 11.70
N LEU A 115 5.46 -11.10 11.37
CA LEU A 115 4.51 -10.88 10.27
C LEU A 115 5.19 -10.82 8.91
N PHE A 116 6.35 -10.20 8.81
CA PHE A 116 6.96 -9.85 7.52
C PHE A 116 8.17 -10.68 7.11
N THR A 117 8.79 -11.44 8.05
CA THR A 117 10.01 -12.20 7.73
C THR A 117 9.80 -13.15 6.54
N GLN A 118 8.66 -13.82 6.46
CA GLN A 118 8.41 -14.76 5.36
C GLN A 118 8.26 -14.03 4.04
N ASP A 119 7.48 -12.94 4.02
CA ASP A 119 7.26 -12.15 2.80
C ASP A 119 8.59 -11.56 2.29
N ILE A 120 9.39 -11.00 3.20
CA ILE A 120 10.71 -10.41 2.86
C ILE A 120 11.68 -11.48 2.35
N LYS A 121 11.71 -12.67 2.93
CA LYS A 121 12.57 -13.78 2.46
C LYS A 121 12.23 -14.26 1.05
N HIS A 122 10.99 -14.12 0.63
CA HIS A 122 10.53 -14.49 -0.72
C HIS A 122 10.65 -13.35 -1.74
N MET A 123 11.06 -12.16 -1.32
CA MET A 123 11.30 -11.05 -2.24
C MET A 123 12.58 -11.28 -3.04
N THR A 124 12.52 -10.90 -4.32
CA THR A 124 13.73 -10.84 -5.14
C THR A 124 14.60 -9.65 -4.71
N ILE A 125 15.88 -9.67 -5.07
CA ILE A 125 16.82 -8.56 -4.80
C ILE A 125 16.26 -7.25 -5.39
N SER A 126 15.70 -7.28 -6.59
CA SER A 126 15.11 -6.10 -7.23
C SER A 126 13.89 -5.58 -6.47
N GLN A 127 13.05 -6.44 -5.90
CA GLN A 127 11.92 -6.06 -5.06
C GLN A 127 12.40 -5.43 -3.76
N GLY A 128 13.38 -6.04 -3.11
CA GLY A 128 13.98 -5.50 -1.88
C GLY A 128 14.63 -4.13 -2.11
N PHE A 129 15.31 -3.93 -3.26
CA PHE A 129 15.85 -2.62 -3.64
C PHE A 129 14.75 -1.56 -3.73
N VAL A 130 13.69 -1.82 -4.48
CA VAL A 130 12.55 -0.88 -4.61
C VAL A 130 11.89 -0.62 -3.25
N LEU A 131 11.72 -1.66 -2.42
CA LEU A 131 11.16 -1.52 -1.07
C LEU A 131 12.01 -0.59 -0.19
N MET A 132 13.33 -0.72 -0.20
CA MET A 132 14.22 0.12 0.60
C MET A 132 14.16 1.59 0.18
N ARG A 133 14.09 1.87 -1.13
CA ARG A 133 13.93 3.24 -1.64
C ARG A 133 12.60 3.83 -1.19
N LEU A 134 11.52 3.06 -1.25
CA LEU A 134 10.20 3.47 -0.82
C LEU A 134 10.09 3.63 0.70
N ILE A 135 10.80 2.81 1.50
CA ILE A 135 10.86 3.00 2.96
C ILE A 135 11.52 4.35 3.30
N ASP A 136 12.64 4.70 2.68
CA ASP A 136 13.27 6.00 2.92
C ASP A 136 12.32 7.15 2.55
N ARG A 137 11.65 7.05 1.41
CA ARG A 137 10.64 8.04 0.99
C ARG A 137 9.51 8.20 1.99
N GLU A 138 8.92 7.09 2.41
CA GLU A 138 7.71 7.09 3.24
C GLU A 138 7.98 7.40 4.71
N CYS A 139 9.12 6.95 5.22
CA CYS A 139 9.48 7.12 6.63
C CYS A 139 10.41 8.33 6.88
N GLY A 140 10.99 8.93 5.82
CA GLY A 140 11.96 10.01 5.95
C GLY A 140 13.31 9.59 6.53
N MET A 141 13.53 8.30 6.69
CA MET A 141 14.73 7.69 7.25
C MET A 141 15.19 6.55 6.37
N SER A 142 16.49 6.50 6.05
CA SER A 142 17.03 5.36 5.34
C SER A 142 16.85 4.06 6.13
N PRO A 143 16.78 2.89 5.46
CA PRO A 143 16.71 1.61 6.15
C PRO A 143 17.85 1.41 7.17
N TYR A 144 19.04 1.94 6.88
CA TYR A 144 20.17 1.91 7.81
C TYR A 144 19.89 2.72 9.07
N GLU A 145 19.32 3.93 8.94
CA GLU A 145 18.96 4.78 10.08
C GLU A 145 17.86 4.13 10.93
N ILE A 146 16.86 3.51 10.29
CA ILE A 146 15.80 2.77 10.97
C ILE A 146 16.42 1.60 11.77
N ILE A 147 17.29 0.80 11.15
CA ILE A 147 17.98 -0.30 11.84
C ILE A 147 18.74 0.24 13.04
N ARG A 148 19.55 1.29 12.87
CA ARG A 148 20.36 1.86 13.94
C ARG A 148 19.52 2.44 15.10
N GLU A 149 18.36 3.04 14.78
CA GLU A 149 17.48 3.65 15.78
C GLU A 149 16.70 2.61 16.60
N TYR A 150 16.25 1.55 15.92
CA TYR A 150 15.31 0.59 16.48
C TYR A 150 15.86 -0.83 16.62
N GLU A 151 17.09 -1.11 16.12
CA GLU A 151 17.72 -2.42 16.27
C GLU A 151 17.98 -2.76 17.73
N ASN A 152 17.64 -3.98 18.08
CA ASN A 152 18.06 -4.59 19.33
C ASN A 152 18.62 -6.00 19.06
N THR A 153 19.16 -6.62 20.13
CA THR A 153 19.86 -7.92 20.04
C THR A 153 18.97 -9.06 19.53
N PHE A 154 17.64 -8.92 19.56
CA PHE A 154 16.71 -10.01 19.24
C PHE A 154 16.67 -10.35 17.75
N ALA A 155 16.82 -9.37 16.87
CA ALA A 155 16.71 -9.52 15.43
C ALA A 155 18.03 -9.46 14.67
N ALA A 156 19.16 -9.53 15.36
CA ALA A 156 20.49 -9.37 14.77
C ALA A 156 20.73 -10.24 13.52
N ASN A 157 20.31 -11.51 13.55
CA ASN A 157 20.46 -12.41 12.42
C ASN A 157 19.63 -11.97 11.18
N PHE A 158 18.43 -11.44 11.40
CA PHE A 158 17.60 -10.91 10.33
C PHE A 158 18.25 -9.67 9.71
N TRP A 159 18.66 -8.73 10.54
CA TRP A 159 19.31 -7.51 10.09
C TRP A 159 20.65 -7.76 9.41
N GLN A 160 21.43 -8.74 9.88
CA GLN A 160 22.65 -9.18 9.21
C GLN A 160 22.37 -9.75 7.82
N MET A 161 21.29 -10.51 7.66
CA MET A 161 20.86 -11.02 6.35
C MET A 161 20.47 -9.84 5.41
N VAL A 162 19.68 -8.89 5.88
CA VAL A 162 19.29 -7.68 5.13
C VAL A 162 20.55 -6.89 4.75
N ALA A 163 21.46 -6.65 5.68
CA ALA A 163 22.71 -5.94 5.45
C ALA A 163 23.60 -6.66 4.42
N LYS A 164 23.68 -7.97 4.48
CA LYS A 164 24.48 -8.77 3.52
C LYS A 164 23.91 -8.68 2.09
N LEU A 165 22.59 -8.69 1.93
CA LEU A 165 21.94 -8.63 0.61
C LEU A 165 21.95 -7.23 0.01
N PHE A 166 21.92 -6.19 0.84
CA PHE A 166 21.63 -4.81 0.41
C PHE A 166 22.62 -3.76 0.95
N SER A 167 23.81 -4.17 1.37
CA SER A 167 24.79 -3.32 2.09
C SER A 167 25.12 -1.99 1.42
N HIS A 168 25.14 -1.94 0.09
CA HIS A 168 25.45 -0.72 -0.66
C HIS A 168 24.25 0.25 -0.73
N ASP A 169 23.04 -0.24 -0.63
CA ASP A 169 21.82 0.54 -0.85
C ASP A 169 21.15 1.00 0.45
N LEU A 170 21.47 0.36 1.59
CA LEU A 170 20.87 0.68 2.90
C LEU A 170 21.07 2.12 3.34
N LYS A 171 22.22 2.74 2.98
CA LYS A 171 22.59 4.12 3.36
C LYS A 171 22.20 5.15 2.30
N ALA A 172 21.82 4.69 1.11
CA ALA A 172 21.50 5.59 0.01
C ALA A 172 20.18 6.31 0.32
N ARG A 173 20.19 7.64 0.18
CA ARG A 173 19.00 8.48 0.39
C ARG A 173 18.13 8.50 -0.87
N TYR A 174 16.84 8.58 -0.68
CA TYR A 174 15.86 8.71 -1.76
C TYR A 174 16.04 10.02 -2.52
N GLN A 175 16.06 9.94 -3.84
CA GLN A 175 16.31 11.09 -4.73
C GLN A 175 15.16 11.22 -5.75
N PRO A 176 14.06 11.93 -5.39
CA PRO A 176 12.88 12.04 -6.25
C PRO A 176 13.16 12.66 -7.62
N ASN A 177 14.10 13.60 -7.70
CA ASN A 177 14.50 14.25 -8.94
C ASN A 177 15.78 13.65 -9.56
N GLY A 178 16.24 12.51 -9.07
CA GLY A 178 17.48 11.85 -9.48
C GLY A 178 17.27 10.39 -9.85
N SER A 179 18.03 9.51 -9.19
CA SER A 179 18.00 8.07 -9.46
C SER A 179 16.64 7.41 -9.24
N ASP A 180 15.79 7.99 -8.40
CA ASP A 180 14.48 7.43 -8.01
C ASP A 180 13.30 8.14 -8.69
N ALA A 181 13.54 9.03 -9.65
CA ALA A 181 12.49 9.80 -10.32
C ALA A 181 11.38 8.92 -10.91
N LYS A 182 11.73 7.74 -11.45
CA LYS A 182 10.75 6.79 -11.96
C LYS A 182 9.90 6.15 -10.85
N ILE A 183 10.48 5.93 -9.68
CA ILE A 183 9.73 5.42 -8.50
C ILE A 183 8.78 6.51 -8.02
N GLU A 184 9.22 7.77 -7.98
CA GLU A 184 8.39 8.90 -7.59
C GLU A 184 7.20 9.10 -8.54
N GLU A 185 7.40 8.95 -9.84
CA GLU A 185 6.31 8.97 -10.83
C GLU A 185 5.25 7.90 -10.52
N LEU A 186 5.67 6.67 -10.20
CA LEU A 186 4.75 5.60 -9.82
C LEU A 186 3.99 5.90 -8.53
N VAL A 187 4.65 6.55 -7.56
CA VAL A 187 3.98 6.99 -6.33
C VAL A 187 2.92 8.04 -6.65
N HIS A 188 3.20 9.02 -7.48
CA HIS A 188 2.21 10.02 -7.89
C HIS A 188 0.99 9.39 -8.57
N ILE A 189 1.21 8.41 -9.45
CA ILE A 189 0.10 7.66 -10.08
C ILE A 189 -0.70 6.86 -9.03
N TRP A 190 -0.04 6.31 -8.04
CA TRP A 190 -0.74 5.61 -6.95
C TRP A 190 -1.57 6.58 -6.10
N ASP A 191 -0.98 7.71 -5.72
CA ASP A 191 -1.62 8.72 -4.87
C ASP A 191 -2.77 9.44 -5.59
N SER A 192 -2.75 9.55 -6.92
CA SER A 192 -3.87 10.07 -7.72
C SER A 192 -5.07 9.11 -7.77
N GLY A 193 -4.90 7.85 -7.41
CA GLY A 193 -5.94 6.84 -7.49
C GLY A 193 -6.04 6.13 -8.85
N ASP A 194 -5.18 6.48 -9.80
CA ASP A 194 -5.20 5.94 -11.18
C ASP A 194 -4.43 4.63 -11.33
N TRP A 195 -3.92 4.07 -10.22
CA TRP A 195 -3.02 2.92 -10.24
C TRP A 195 -3.57 1.71 -10.97
N ASP A 196 -4.84 1.37 -10.73
CA ASP A 196 -5.46 0.18 -11.34
C ASP A 196 -5.56 0.32 -12.86
N SER A 197 -5.96 1.50 -13.35
CA SER A 197 -6.04 1.82 -14.79
C SER A 197 -4.64 1.84 -15.43
N PHE A 198 -3.67 2.45 -14.75
CA PHE A 198 -2.28 2.49 -15.18
C PHE A 198 -1.70 1.07 -15.29
N TYR A 199 -1.83 0.26 -14.25
CA TYR A 199 -1.32 -1.12 -14.21
C TYR A 199 -1.97 -1.96 -15.31
N TYR A 200 -3.29 -1.86 -15.46
CA TYR A 200 -4.02 -2.57 -16.52
C TYR A 200 -3.54 -2.19 -17.92
N SER A 201 -3.22 -0.92 -18.17
CA SER A 201 -2.72 -0.47 -19.48
C SER A 201 -1.39 -1.12 -19.88
N ILE A 202 -0.58 -1.55 -18.89
CA ILE A 202 0.73 -2.19 -19.11
C ILE A 202 0.58 -3.71 -19.20
N PHE A 203 -0.15 -4.32 -18.25
CA PHE A 203 -0.15 -5.77 -18.04
C PHE A 203 -1.38 -6.47 -18.62
N TRP A 204 -2.43 -5.72 -18.97
CA TRP A 204 -3.73 -6.23 -19.42
C TRP A 204 -4.42 -7.12 -18.36
N GLU A 205 -4.04 -6.94 -17.12
CA GLU A 205 -4.61 -7.61 -15.96
C GLU A 205 -4.71 -6.63 -14.79
N ALA A 206 -5.63 -6.87 -13.87
CA ALA A 206 -5.75 -6.06 -12.66
C ALA A 206 -4.53 -6.27 -11.75
N PRO A 207 -4.08 -5.22 -11.03
CA PRO A 207 -2.97 -5.35 -10.10
C PRO A 207 -3.28 -6.36 -9.00
N ALA A 208 -2.35 -7.28 -8.76
CA ALA A 208 -2.47 -8.22 -7.66
C ALA A 208 -2.47 -7.44 -6.33
N LYS A 209 -3.54 -7.57 -5.55
CA LYS A 209 -3.64 -6.92 -4.24
C LYS A 209 -2.76 -7.65 -3.23
N THR A 210 -1.76 -6.98 -2.72
CA THR A 210 -0.92 -7.50 -1.63
C THR A 210 -1.72 -7.44 -0.32
N VAL A 211 -2.13 -8.59 0.19
CA VAL A 211 -2.85 -8.68 1.47
C VAL A 211 -1.83 -8.64 2.60
N ILE A 212 -1.66 -7.49 3.20
CA ILE A 212 -0.80 -7.30 4.38
C ILE A 212 -1.67 -7.40 5.63
N LYS A 213 -1.26 -8.23 6.58
CA LYS A 213 -1.96 -8.40 7.86
C LYS A 213 -1.68 -7.21 8.83
N ALA A 214 -1.71 -5.99 8.28
CA ALA A 214 -1.39 -4.76 8.99
C ALA A 214 -2.30 -4.50 10.20
N ASP A 215 -3.58 -4.86 10.11
CA ASP A 215 -4.54 -4.67 11.20
C ASP A 215 -4.17 -5.49 12.44
N ARG A 216 -3.60 -6.69 12.24
CA ARG A 216 -3.07 -7.50 13.34
C ARG A 216 -1.88 -6.82 14.00
N LEU A 217 -0.96 -6.27 13.22
CA LEU A 217 0.19 -5.55 13.74
C LEU A 217 -0.23 -4.33 14.55
N GLN A 218 -1.15 -3.52 14.02
CA GLN A 218 -1.65 -2.34 14.72
C GLN A 218 -2.37 -2.71 16.02
N SER A 219 -3.15 -3.78 16.03
CA SER A 219 -3.84 -4.25 17.23
C SER A 219 -2.87 -4.78 18.30
N GLU A 220 -1.83 -5.50 17.92
CA GLU A 220 -0.81 -6.01 18.84
C GLU A 220 0.10 -4.89 19.38
N VAL A 221 0.51 -3.94 18.53
CA VAL A 221 1.26 -2.75 18.96
C VAL A 221 0.45 -1.93 19.96
N LYS A 222 -0.86 -1.76 19.72
CA LYS A 222 -1.75 -1.04 20.63
C LYS A 222 -1.97 -1.77 21.97
N LYS A 223 -2.07 -3.09 21.98
CA LYS A 223 -2.15 -3.89 23.21
C LYS A 223 -0.89 -3.78 24.08
N ASN A 224 0.27 -3.67 23.43
CA ASN A 224 1.57 -3.62 24.07
C ASN A 224 1.97 -2.21 24.50
N THR A 225 1.12 -1.21 24.28
CA THR A 225 1.35 0.16 24.74
C THR A 225 1.42 0.19 26.27
N PRO A 226 2.47 0.74 26.88
CA PRO A 226 2.60 0.82 28.32
C PRO A 226 1.42 1.60 28.91
N LYS A 227 0.65 0.98 29.81
CA LYS A 227 -0.42 1.69 30.52
C LYS A 227 0.19 2.82 31.35
N LYS A 228 -0.35 4.03 31.23
CA LYS A 228 -0.01 5.15 32.13
C LYS A 228 -0.10 4.67 33.58
N SER A 229 1.02 4.67 34.28
CA SER A 229 1.01 4.43 35.71
C SER A 229 0.16 5.52 36.36
N SER A 230 -1.01 5.14 36.83
CA SER A 230 -1.83 6.03 37.69
C SER A 230 -1.02 6.27 38.97
N ARG A 231 -0.22 7.36 38.96
CA ARG A 231 0.46 7.83 40.15
C ARG A 231 -0.62 8.32 41.11
N ASN A 232 -1.00 7.46 42.03
CA ASN A 232 -1.84 7.81 43.17
C ASN A 232 -1.21 9.07 43.82
N LYS A 233 -1.90 10.19 43.73
CA LYS A 233 -1.63 11.35 44.58
C LYS A 233 -1.98 10.93 46.00
N ARG A 234 -1.01 10.71 46.82
CA ARG A 234 -1.12 10.89 48.27
C ARG A 234 -0.50 12.20 48.65
#